data_c5dc35155a606be97300e9efdeb1016e
#
_entry.id   c5dc35155a606be97300e9efdeb1016e
#
_cell.length_a   1.000
_cell.length_b   1.000
_cell.length_c   1.000
_cell.angle_alpha   90.00
_cell.angle_beta   90.00
_cell.angle_gamma   90.00
#
_symmetry.space_group_name_H-M   'P 1'
#
loop_
_entity.id
_entity.type
_entity.pdbx_description
1 polymer ?
#
loop_
_entity_poly.entity_id
_entity_poly.type
_entity_poly.pdbx_seq_one_letter_code
_entity_poly.pdbx_strand_id
1 'polypeptide(L)'
;RAGARRAGGRRGLGAAAGGGAVAGAFAAAGRRGRTAARAAAKDADEEVELLERILRLAKERKESEVLGVNGAEEAGDEYHGNPFNVLTFNAISQKGLDRFPPGRYAVSGESGELPGEPMAIMLRSHKLQESDVSPSVRGIVRCGAGTNNCNVAKMTELGIPVFNTPGANANAVKELVVCSLLLASRGVLQGNKHVEDAIMPEEGMDHERIASRIEKDKKMFAGQEICGKTLGVIGLGQIGARVVEAALALGMNVVGFDPALSIDSAMMLPGDRMKRTEDLKELFAASDFITLHLPYIPDVTHHLINAEALSLCKPNVKILNFSRGEIVDGESLRRAWDSGQSTGEYISDFSDPFCNGHPKHIVLPHLGASTAEAEENSASMAAGTIMDFLETGTIKNSVNLPTTVPASREGVARLCTVHENKPGVLGQLTTFLGNKGFNITQQISNSRGPIAYTVIDMQELPPDPEALQEELAVSTPEVISMRFLSDVFADDNEMGQPGTYFYVRWARN
;
A
#
# COMPACT_ATOMS: atom_id res chain seq x y z
N ARG A 1 38.46 58.17 -0.55
CA ARG A 1 39.16 59.18 0.21
C ARG A 1 39.29 58.74 1.62
N ALA A 2 40.45 58.23 2.08
CA ALA A 2 41.60 58.91 2.69
C ALA A 2 41.30 59.11 4.18
N GLY A 3 42.12 58.76 5.10
CA GLY A 3 43.54 58.53 5.30
C GLY A 3 43.73 58.22 6.79
N ALA A 4 44.59 57.37 7.19
CA ALA A 4 45.97 57.49 7.51
C ALA A 4 46.33 58.41 8.74
N ARG A 5 46.95 57.78 9.73
CA ARG A 5 48.26 58.05 10.39
C ARG A 5 48.22 57.66 11.85
N ARG A 6 49.08 56.69 12.29
CA ARG A 6 50.41 56.74 12.83
C ARG A 6 50.60 57.57 14.14
N ALA A 7 51.03 56.87 15.16
CA ALA A 7 52.28 57.05 15.97
C ALA A 7 52.07 56.29 17.33
N GLY A 8 52.87 55.45 17.90
CA GLY A 8 54.35 55.50 18.08
C GLY A 8 54.62 55.76 19.54
N GLY A 9 55.15 54.79 20.30
CA GLY A 9 55.54 54.97 21.68
C GLY A 9 56.20 53.71 22.27
N ARG A 10 57.53 53.62 22.17
CA ARG A 10 58.44 52.69 22.90
C ARG A 10 58.62 53.12 24.33
N ARG A 11 58.72 52.15 25.22
CA ARG A 11 59.62 52.01 26.43
C ARG A 11 59.01 50.90 27.26
N GLY A 12 59.63 49.84 27.79
CA GLY A 12 60.99 49.55 28.11
C GLY A 12 61.00 48.73 29.37
N LEU A 13 61.60 47.54 29.32
CA LEU A 13 62.27 46.75 30.38
C LEU A 13 61.56 46.46 31.72
N GLY A 14 61.41 45.18 31.98
CA GLY A 14 61.18 44.57 33.28
C GLY A 14 61.16 43.03 33.21
N ALA A 15 62.36 42.42 33.27
CA ALA A 15 62.52 40.97 33.42
C ALA A 15 62.28 40.60 34.87
N ALA A 16 61.49 39.56 35.14
CA ALA A 16 61.76 38.61 36.22
C ALA A 16 60.80 37.43 36.20
N ALA A 17 61.36 36.21 36.14
CA ALA A 17 61.01 34.97 36.78
C ALA A 17 59.53 34.54 36.83
N GLY A 18 59.15 33.52 36.05
CA GLY A 18 57.90 32.78 36.14
C GLY A 18 57.79 31.62 35.13
N GLY A 19 58.88 31.02 34.75
CA GLY A 19 58.96 30.00 33.67
C GLY A 19 58.56 28.56 34.03
N GLY A 20 57.82 28.30 35.14
CA GLY A 20 57.49 26.96 35.56
C GLY A 20 55.99 26.57 35.47
N ALA A 21 55.11 27.54 35.57
CA ALA A 21 53.66 27.24 35.69
C ALA A 21 52.90 27.18 34.33
N VAL A 22 53.39 27.87 33.31
CA VAL A 22 52.74 27.96 31.99
C VAL A 22 52.97 26.72 31.13
N ALA A 23 54.14 26.08 31.26
CA ALA A 23 54.47 24.86 30.52
C ALA A 23 53.65 23.66 31.02
N GLY A 24 53.29 23.61 32.32
CA GLY A 24 52.41 22.58 32.88
C GLY A 24 50.94 22.67 32.41
N ALA A 25 50.44 23.91 32.26
CA ALA A 25 49.07 24.14 31.83
C ALA A 25 48.84 23.81 30.35
N PHE A 26 49.79 24.13 29.48
CA PHE A 26 49.75 23.76 28.04
C PHE A 26 49.92 22.26 27.83
N ALA A 27 50.71 21.55 28.62
CA ALA A 27 50.86 20.09 28.55
C ALA A 27 49.62 19.36 29.06
N ALA A 28 48.92 19.89 30.06
CA ALA A 28 47.67 19.33 30.60
C ALA A 28 46.49 19.58 29.64
N ALA A 29 46.39 20.76 29.02
CA ALA A 29 45.38 21.08 28.01
C ALA A 29 45.57 20.24 26.73
N GLY A 30 46.80 20.02 26.29
CA GLY A 30 47.14 19.16 25.15
C GLY A 30 46.87 17.67 25.40
N ARG A 31 46.95 17.19 26.65
CA ARG A 31 46.55 15.81 26.99
C ARG A 31 45.05 15.62 27.07
N ARG A 32 44.29 16.59 27.64
CA ARG A 32 42.83 16.56 27.67
C ARG A 32 42.23 16.66 26.28
N GLY A 33 42.77 17.51 25.40
CA GLY A 33 42.35 17.62 24.00
C GLY A 33 42.62 16.33 23.21
N ARG A 34 43.76 15.67 23.43
CA ARG A 34 44.07 14.37 22.78
C ARG A 34 43.22 13.21 23.29
N THR A 35 42.84 13.21 24.57
CA THR A 35 41.93 12.18 25.13
C THR A 35 40.49 12.36 24.64
N ALA A 36 40.00 13.60 24.56
CA ALA A 36 38.68 13.92 24.00
C ALA A 36 38.64 13.62 22.49
N ALA A 37 39.68 13.95 21.74
CA ALA A 37 39.75 13.61 20.31
C ALA A 37 39.85 12.10 20.06
N ARG A 38 40.54 11.34 20.94
CA ARG A 38 40.57 9.87 20.87
C ARG A 38 39.24 9.23 21.26
N ALA A 39 38.50 9.79 22.23
CA ALA A 39 37.18 9.31 22.57
C ALA A 39 36.18 9.57 21.42
N ALA A 40 36.17 10.79 20.85
CA ALA A 40 35.35 11.12 19.69
C ALA A 40 35.70 10.29 18.44
N ALA A 41 36.96 9.95 18.23
CA ALA A 41 37.35 9.05 17.14
C ALA A 41 36.90 7.61 17.39
N LYS A 42 36.90 7.14 18.62
CA LYS A 42 36.40 5.80 18.97
C LYS A 42 34.88 5.72 18.82
N ASP A 43 34.17 6.76 19.24
CA ASP A 43 32.69 6.84 19.06
C ASP A 43 32.34 6.88 17.57
N ALA A 44 33.12 7.60 16.72
CA ALA A 44 32.92 7.63 15.28
C ALA A 44 33.25 6.27 14.62
N ASP A 45 34.26 5.55 15.07
CA ASP A 45 34.60 4.21 14.58
C ASP A 45 33.52 3.20 14.96
N GLU A 46 32.94 3.28 16.17
CA GLU A 46 31.80 2.44 16.61
C GLU A 46 30.54 2.76 15.81
N GLU A 47 30.30 4.03 15.48
CA GLU A 47 29.17 4.47 14.66
C GLU A 47 29.29 3.98 13.19
N VAL A 48 30.52 4.01 12.63
CA VAL A 48 30.82 3.47 11.30
C VAL A 48 30.62 1.94 11.27
N GLU A 49 31.08 1.23 12.28
CA GLU A 49 30.92 -0.22 12.39
C GLU A 49 29.43 -0.61 12.51
N LEU A 50 28.65 0.18 13.26
CA LEU A 50 27.20 -0.01 13.36
C LEU A 50 26.50 0.24 12.02
N LEU A 51 26.88 1.30 11.30
CA LEU A 51 26.33 1.62 9.98
C LEU A 51 26.69 0.54 8.93
N GLU A 52 27.93 0.03 8.96
CA GLU A 52 28.35 -1.09 8.09
C GLU A 52 27.57 -2.37 8.40
N ARG A 53 27.30 -2.64 9.68
CA ARG A 53 26.50 -3.79 10.10
C ARG A 53 25.04 -3.65 9.65
N ILE A 54 24.45 -2.45 9.80
CA ILE A 54 23.07 -2.14 9.29
C ILE A 54 23.04 -2.28 7.77
N LEU A 55 24.06 -1.78 7.06
CA LEU A 55 24.14 -1.89 5.60
C LEU A 55 24.28 -3.34 5.13
N ARG A 56 25.04 -4.16 5.88
CA ARG A 56 25.17 -5.60 5.62
C ARG A 56 23.85 -6.31 5.82
N LEU A 57 23.15 -6.07 6.94
CA LEU A 57 21.83 -6.64 7.22
C LEU A 57 20.79 -6.20 6.20
N ALA A 58 20.85 -4.94 5.74
CA ALA A 58 19.96 -4.44 4.69
C ALA A 58 20.26 -5.07 3.33
N LYS A 59 21.53 -5.35 3.01
CA LYS A 59 21.91 -6.10 1.80
C LYS A 59 21.50 -7.56 1.88
N GLU A 60 21.76 -8.23 3.00
CA GLU A 60 21.32 -9.60 3.24
C GLU A 60 19.81 -9.74 3.18
N ARG A 61 19.04 -8.76 3.72
CA ARG A 61 17.59 -8.71 3.60
C ARG A 61 17.14 -8.48 2.16
N LYS A 62 17.82 -7.58 1.43
CA LYS A 62 17.53 -7.32 0.02
C LYS A 62 17.92 -8.50 -0.88
N GLU A 63 19.03 -9.18 -0.56
CA GLU A 63 19.46 -10.41 -1.22
C GLU A 63 18.51 -11.56 -0.88
N SER A 64 17.99 -11.67 0.34
CA SER A 64 16.95 -12.65 0.69
C SER A 64 15.60 -12.30 0.08
N GLU A 65 15.24 -11.01 -0.10
CA GLU A 65 14.07 -10.58 -0.86
C GLU A 65 14.23 -10.83 -2.36
N VAL A 66 15.45 -10.73 -2.91
CA VAL A 66 15.77 -11.02 -4.32
C VAL A 66 15.99 -12.52 -4.53
N LEU A 67 16.61 -13.22 -3.57
CA LEU A 67 16.79 -14.68 -3.57
C LEU A 67 15.50 -15.43 -3.17
N GLY A 68 14.57 -14.79 -2.49
CA GLY A 68 13.22 -15.32 -2.24
C GLY A 68 12.42 -15.56 -3.52
N VAL A 69 12.93 -15.13 -4.69
CA VAL A 69 12.41 -15.47 -6.01
C VAL A 69 13.11 -16.68 -6.63
N ASN A 70 14.30 -17.07 -6.15
CA ASN A 70 15.11 -18.16 -6.74
C ASN A 70 15.67 -19.18 -5.73
N GLY A 71 15.22 -19.16 -4.49
CA GLY A 71 15.76 -20.02 -3.42
C GLY A 71 14.82 -21.10 -2.92
N ALA A 72 13.93 -21.60 -3.77
CA ALA A 72 13.11 -22.77 -3.47
C ALA A 72 13.73 -24.05 -4.06
N GLU A 73 15.05 -24.19 -3.97
CA GLU A 73 15.71 -25.49 -4.16
C GLU A 73 16.58 -25.78 -2.95
N GLU A 74 16.26 -26.95 -2.32
CA GLU A 74 17.00 -27.63 -1.26
C GLU A 74 16.82 -27.14 0.21
N ALA A 75 15.61 -27.37 0.74
CA ALA A 75 15.42 -28.00 2.04
C ALA A 75 14.24 -28.95 1.88
N GLY A 76 14.52 -30.21 1.64
CA GLY A 76 13.49 -31.26 1.51
C GLY A 76 12.97 -31.66 2.90
N ASP A 77 12.21 -30.77 3.54
CA ASP A 77 11.21 -31.21 4.50
C ASP A 77 9.96 -31.58 3.70
N GLU A 78 9.79 -32.87 3.43
CA GLU A 78 8.53 -33.38 2.91
C GLU A 78 7.43 -32.99 3.91
N TYR A 79 6.55 -32.07 3.49
CA TYR A 79 5.37 -31.71 4.26
C TYR A 79 4.42 -32.91 4.25
N HIS A 80 4.27 -33.57 5.40
CA HIS A 80 3.44 -34.77 5.56
C HIS A 80 2.00 -34.47 6.02
N GLY A 81 1.60 -33.17 6.14
CA GLY A 81 0.26 -32.77 6.54
C GLY A 81 -0.74 -32.70 5.37
N ASN A 82 -2.01 -32.50 5.70
CA ASN A 82 -3.01 -32.16 4.69
C ASN A 82 -2.72 -30.79 4.11
N PRO A 83 -2.71 -30.62 2.78
CA PRO A 83 -2.39 -29.33 2.18
C PRO A 83 -3.47 -28.29 2.52
N PHE A 84 -3.05 -27.01 2.57
CA PHE A 84 -3.99 -25.90 2.58
C PHE A 84 -4.70 -25.82 1.22
N ASN A 85 -6.00 -25.96 1.22
CA ASN A 85 -6.80 -25.92 0.00
C ASN A 85 -7.20 -24.49 -0.35
N VAL A 86 -6.79 -24.00 -1.51
CA VAL A 86 -7.09 -22.66 -2.01
C VAL A 86 -7.94 -22.76 -3.26
N LEU A 87 -9.18 -22.27 -3.18
CA LEU A 87 -10.08 -22.17 -4.33
C LEU A 87 -9.86 -20.84 -5.05
N THR A 88 -9.69 -20.87 -6.36
CA THR A 88 -9.52 -19.66 -7.17
C THR A 88 -10.72 -19.42 -8.08
N PHE A 89 -11.17 -18.18 -8.14
CA PHE A 89 -12.20 -17.70 -9.07
C PHE A 89 -11.60 -16.78 -10.10
N ASN A 90 -12.01 -16.94 -11.36
CA ASN A 90 -11.46 -16.30 -12.54
C ASN A 90 -10.02 -16.77 -12.88
N ALA A 91 -9.48 -16.22 -13.97
CA ALA A 91 -8.08 -16.43 -14.31
C ALA A 91 -7.19 -15.61 -13.36
N ILE A 92 -6.47 -16.27 -12.49
CA ILE A 92 -5.43 -15.68 -11.65
C ILE A 92 -4.07 -15.89 -12.34
N SER A 93 -3.21 -14.88 -12.31
CA SER A 93 -1.88 -14.99 -12.92
C SER A 93 -1.09 -16.16 -12.33
N GLN A 94 -0.50 -16.97 -13.22
CA GLN A 94 0.31 -18.12 -12.85
C GLN A 94 1.47 -17.75 -11.92
N LYS A 95 2.08 -16.59 -12.12
CA LYS A 95 3.15 -16.07 -11.26
C LYS A 95 2.74 -15.92 -9.79
N GLY A 96 1.46 -15.64 -9.54
CA GLY A 96 0.92 -15.63 -8.18
C GLY A 96 0.66 -17.03 -7.66
N LEU A 97 0.16 -17.94 -8.51
CA LEU A 97 -0.12 -19.32 -8.13
C LEU A 97 1.18 -20.11 -7.86
N ASP A 98 2.24 -19.84 -8.60
CA ASP A 98 3.57 -20.45 -8.42
C ASP A 98 4.21 -20.11 -7.06
N ARG A 99 3.67 -19.13 -6.32
CA ARG A 99 4.14 -18.81 -4.98
C ARG A 99 3.69 -19.79 -3.90
N PHE A 100 2.68 -20.60 -4.19
CA PHE A 100 2.22 -21.61 -3.26
C PHE A 100 3.13 -22.83 -3.31
N PRO A 101 3.86 -23.17 -2.22
CA PRO A 101 4.73 -24.34 -2.21
C PRO A 101 3.95 -25.63 -2.50
N PRO A 102 4.38 -26.42 -3.52
CA PRO A 102 3.78 -27.70 -3.80
C PRO A 102 3.82 -28.65 -2.58
N GLY A 103 2.78 -29.45 -2.42
CA GLY A 103 2.65 -30.35 -1.27
C GLY A 103 2.06 -29.67 -0.04
N ARG A 104 2.46 -28.44 0.29
CA ARG A 104 1.88 -27.67 1.40
C ARG A 104 0.58 -26.97 1.04
N TYR A 105 0.40 -26.66 -0.24
CA TYR A 105 -0.81 -26.05 -0.78
C TYR A 105 -1.36 -26.84 -1.95
N ALA A 106 -2.68 -27.02 -1.97
CA ALA A 106 -3.42 -27.46 -3.14
C ALA A 106 -4.25 -26.28 -3.64
N VAL A 107 -3.99 -25.86 -4.89
CA VAL A 107 -4.66 -24.71 -5.50
C VAL A 107 -5.44 -25.20 -6.72
N SER A 108 -6.73 -24.87 -6.78
CA SER A 108 -7.59 -25.26 -7.90
C SER A 108 -8.57 -24.15 -8.27
N GLY A 109 -8.96 -24.08 -9.55
CA GLY A 109 -10.04 -23.24 -10.03
C GLY A 109 -11.42 -23.87 -9.78
N GLU A 110 -12.48 -23.14 -10.15
CA GLU A 110 -13.89 -23.51 -9.96
C GLU A 110 -14.24 -24.91 -10.51
N SER A 111 -13.59 -25.35 -11.58
CA SER A 111 -13.85 -26.63 -12.25
C SER A 111 -12.87 -27.72 -11.89
N GLY A 112 -11.89 -27.42 -11.05
CA GLY A 112 -10.86 -28.37 -10.64
C GLY A 112 -11.18 -29.07 -9.33
N GLU A 113 -10.44 -30.12 -9.02
CA GLU A 113 -10.58 -30.88 -7.78
C GLU A 113 -9.58 -30.38 -6.73
N LEU A 114 -10.01 -30.28 -5.50
CA LEU A 114 -9.19 -30.08 -4.31
C LEU A 114 -9.21 -31.36 -3.47
N PRO A 115 -8.11 -31.71 -2.78
CA PRO A 115 -8.08 -32.90 -1.91
C PRO A 115 -9.00 -32.80 -0.69
N GLY A 116 -9.55 -31.62 -0.41
CA GLY A 116 -10.48 -31.36 0.67
C GLY A 116 -11.21 -30.04 0.50
N GLU A 117 -11.98 -29.64 1.49
CA GLU A 117 -12.73 -28.40 1.50
C GLU A 117 -11.81 -27.18 1.41
N PRO A 118 -12.20 -26.11 0.68
CA PRO A 118 -11.38 -24.92 0.54
C PRO A 118 -11.23 -24.17 1.86
N MET A 119 -9.99 -23.90 2.25
CA MET A 119 -9.65 -23.10 3.44
C MET A 119 -9.48 -21.62 3.11
N ALA A 120 -9.19 -21.30 1.87
CA ALA A 120 -9.09 -19.92 1.40
C ALA A 120 -9.70 -19.76 0.00
N ILE A 121 -10.15 -18.54 -0.28
CA ILE A 121 -10.62 -18.14 -1.60
C ILE A 121 -9.73 -17.02 -2.13
N MET A 122 -9.25 -17.17 -3.37
CA MET A 122 -8.52 -16.16 -4.10
C MET A 122 -9.30 -15.78 -5.36
N LEU A 123 -9.62 -14.48 -5.53
CA LEU A 123 -10.47 -14.03 -6.63
C LEU A 123 -10.01 -12.68 -7.19
N ARG A 124 -10.48 -12.33 -8.38
CA ARG A 124 -10.23 -11.03 -9.00
C ARG A 124 -11.52 -10.26 -9.24
N SER A 125 -12.29 -10.59 -10.25
CA SER A 125 -13.52 -9.90 -10.67
C SER A 125 -14.80 -10.68 -10.38
N HIS A 126 -14.71 -11.94 -9.96
CA HIS A 126 -15.85 -12.77 -9.57
C HIS A 126 -16.65 -12.06 -8.45
N LYS A 127 -17.98 -12.01 -8.60
CA LYS A 127 -18.88 -11.50 -7.56
C LYS A 127 -19.16 -12.63 -6.59
N LEU A 128 -18.47 -12.61 -5.46
CA LEU A 128 -18.56 -13.65 -4.45
C LEU A 128 -19.99 -13.76 -3.90
N GLN A 129 -20.58 -14.94 -4.01
CA GLN A 129 -21.87 -15.29 -3.43
C GLN A 129 -21.68 -15.97 -2.07
N GLU A 130 -22.72 -15.97 -1.24
CA GLU A 130 -22.65 -16.69 0.05
C GLU A 130 -22.47 -18.22 -0.14
N SER A 131 -23.03 -18.76 -1.23
CA SER A 131 -22.87 -20.16 -1.62
C SER A 131 -21.42 -20.56 -1.97
N ASP A 132 -20.58 -19.60 -2.37
CA ASP A 132 -19.17 -19.86 -2.71
C ASP A 132 -18.31 -20.03 -1.46
N VAL A 133 -18.84 -19.64 -0.29
CA VAL A 133 -18.10 -19.62 0.99
C VAL A 133 -18.53 -20.78 1.86
N SER A 134 -17.85 -21.92 1.69
CA SER A 134 -18.08 -23.09 2.55
C SER A 134 -17.70 -22.80 4.02
N PRO A 135 -18.24 -23.56 4.99
CA PRO A 135 -17.88 -23.40 6.41
C PRO A 135 -16.39 -23.56 6.71
N SER A 136 -15.63 -24.21 5.84
CA SER A 136 -14.18 -24.41 5.94
C SER A 136 -13.36 -23.16 5.58
N VAL A 137 -13.91 -22.17 4.88
CA VAL A 137 -13.18 -20.96 4.45
C VAL A 137 -12.76 -20.11 5.64
N ARG A 138 -11.48 -19.79 5.71
CA ARG A 138 -10.81 -19.01 6.77
C ARG A 138 -10.49 -17.59 6.37
N GLY A 139 -10.20 -17.38 5.09
CA GLY A 139 -9.82 -16.08 4.56
C GLY A 139 -10.15 -15.96 3.08
N ILE A 140 -10.40 -14.73 2.65
CA ILE A 140 -10.70 -14.40 1.27
C ILE A 140 -9.72 -13.32 0.84
N VAL A 141 -9.06 -13.49 -0.30
CA VAL A 141 -8.14 -12.49 -0.85
C VAL A 141 -8.55 -12.10 -2.26
N ARG A 142 -8.71 -10.81 -2.48
CA ARG A 142 -8.98 -10.25 -3.80
C ARG A 142 -7.70 -9.72 -4.43
N CYS A 143 -7.37 -10.19 -5.64
CA CYS A 143 -6.25 -9.71 -6.45
C CYS A 143 -6.58 -8.32 -7.03
N GLY A 144 -6.33 -7.27 -6.26
CA GLY A 144 -6.56 -5.87 -6.59
C GLY A 144 -6.97 -5.04 -5.38
N ALA A 145 -7.01 -3.71 -5.53
CA ALA A 145 -7.23 -2.79 -4.42
C ALA A 145 -8.70 -2.70 -3.94
N GLY A 146 -9.68 -2.73 -4.88
CA GLY A 146 -11.11 -2.66 -4.52
C GLY A 146 -11.64 -4.00 -4.03
N THR A 147 -12.75 -4.00 -3.26
CA THR A 147 -13.39 -5.22 -2.73
C THR A 147 -14.91 -5.21 -2.88
N ASN A 148 -15.43 -4.40 -3.80
CA ASN A 148 -16.87 -4.22 -4.01
C ASN A 148 -17.59 -5.52 -4.46
N ASN A 149 -16.85 -6.49 -4.97
CA ASN A 149 -17.33 -7.79 -5.38
C ASN A 149 -17.29 -8.85 -4.26
N CYS A 150 -16.80 -8.49 -3.06
CA CYS A 150 -16.84 -9.31 -1.86
C CYS A 150 -17.88 -8.74 -0.89
N ASN A 151 -18.80 -9.55 -0.39
CA ASN A 151 -19.75 -9.09 0.65
C ASN A 151 -19.01 -8.94 1.98
N VAL A 152 -18.28 -7.81 2.12
CA VAL A 152 -17.39 -7.54 3.27
C VAL A 152 -18.16 -7.53 4.60
N ALA A 153 -19.38 -6.99 4.61
CA ALA A 153 -20.21 -6.95 5.83
C ALA A 153 -20.54 -8.37 6.32
N LYS A 154 -20.99 -9.23 5.41
CA LYS A 154 -21.31 -10.63 5.73
C LYS A 154 -20.06 -11.41 6.18
N MET A 155 -18.92 -11.20 5.52
CA MET A 155 -17.68 -11.87 5.92
C MET A 155 -17.23 -11.42 7.32
N THR A 156 -17.49 -10.18 7.67
CA THR A 156 -17.22 -9.66 9.03
C THR A 156 -18.08 -10.34 10.09
N GLU A 157 -19.38 -10.50 9.83
CA GLU A 157 -20.29 -11.26 10.71
C GLU A 157 -19.83 -12.70 10.92
N LEU A 158 -19.24 -13.29 9.88
CA LEU A 158 -18.70 -14.65 9.90
C LEU A 158 -17.29 -14.74 10.50
N GLY A 159 -16.65 -13.64 10.87
CA GLY A 159 -15.26 -13.60 11.36
C GLY A 159 -14.23 -14.00 10.30
N ILE A 160 -14.55 -13.83 9.01
CA ILE A 160 -13.63 -14.14 7.90
C ILE A 160 -12.95 -12.86 7.45
N PRO A 161 -11.61 -12.75 7.49
CA PRO A 161 -10.90 -11.62 6.91
C PRO A 161 -11.05 -11.59 5.39
N VAL A 162 -11.32 -10.41 4.86
CA VAL A 162 -11.25 -10.10 3.44
C VAL A 162 -10.02 -9.24 3.21
N PHE A 163 -9.09 -9.76 2.43
CA PHE A 163 -7.84 -9.09 2.08
C PHE A 163 -7.92 -8.49 0.69
N ASN A 164 -7.12 -7.46 0.46
CA ASN A 164 -6.87 -6.89 -0.86
C ASN A 164 -5.37 -6.71 -1.09
N THR A 165 -4.99 -6.20 -2.28
CA THR A 165 -3.58 -5.99 -2.64
C THR A 165 -3.30 -4.51 -2.90
N PRO A 166 -3.25 -3.67 -1.84
CA PRO A 166 -3.05 -2.24 -2.02
C PRO A 166 -1.65 -1.96 -2.55
N GLY A 167 -1.58 -1.13 -3.60
CA GLY A 167 -0.31 -0.72 -4.20
C GLY A 167 0.29 -1.70 -5.21
N ALA A 168 -0.22 -2.91 -5.36
CA ALA A 168 0.28 -3.88 -6.35
C ALA A 168 0.16 -3.35 -7.80
N ASN A 169 -0.88 -2.58 -8.09
CA ASN A 169 -1.12 -1.93 -9.38
C ASN A 169 -0.63 -0.46 -9.45
N ALA A 170 0.06 0.02 -8.41
CA ALA A 170 0.35 1.46 -8.30
C ALA A 170 1.23 1.99 -9.45
N ASN A 171 2.15 1.18 -9.96
CA ASN A 171 2.98 1.58 -11.09
C ASN A 171 2.17 1.71 -12.38
N ALA A 172 1.28 0.77 -12.67
CA ALA A 172 0.42 0.82 -13.86
C ALA A 172 -0.48 2.07 -13.85
N VAL A 173 -1.12 2.36 -12.70
CA VAL A 173 -1.93 3.58 -12.56
C VAL A 173 -1.09 4.83 -12.72
N LYS A 174 0.12 4.89 -12.12
CA LYS A 174 1.05 6.02 -12.29
C LYS A 174 1.39 6.25 -13.77
N GLU A 175 1.65 5.21 -14.52
CA GLU A 175 1.97 5.31 -15.96
C GLU A 175 0.78 5.83 -16.77
N LEU A 176 -0.45 5.38 -16.45
CA LEU A 176 -1.65 5.90 -17.10
C LEU A 176 -1.90 7.38 -16.73
N VAL A 177 -1.61 7.79 -15.49
CA VAL A 177 -1.68 9.21 -15.09
C VAL A 177 -0.69 10.04 -15.89
N VAL A 178 0.56 9.59 -16.07
CA VAL A 178 1.57 10.28 -16.88
C VAL A 178 1.13 10.39 -18.34
N CYS A 179 0.63 9.31 -18.92
CA CYS A 179 0.02 9.31 -20.25
C CYS A 179 -1.09 10.37 -20.34
N SER A 180 -1.97 10.41 -19.37
CA SER A 180 -3.11 11.33 -19.34
C SER A 180 -2.70 12.80 -19.15
N LEU A 181 -1.65 13.09 -18.38
CA LEU A 181 -1.05 14.42 -18.31
C LEU A 181 -0.61 14.92 -19.70
N LEU A 182 -0.01 14.04 -20.50
CA LEU A 182 0.43 14.37 -21.85
C LEU A 182 -0.75 14.48 -22.81
N LEU A 183 -1.74 13.60 -22.74
CA LEU A 183 -2.97 13.67 -23.55
C LEU A 183 -3.78 14.92 -23.25
N ALA A 184 -3.91 15.32 -21.99
CA ALA A 184 -4.57 16.56 -21.60
C ALA A 184 -3.82 17.83 -22.02
N SER A 185 -2.51 17.72 -22.27
CA SER A 185 -1.67 18.87 -22.65
C SER A 185 -1.55 19.05 -24.15
N ARG A 186 -1.76 17.99 -24.91
CA ARG A 186 -1.53 17.94 -26.36
C ARG A 186 -2.76 17.37 -27.04
N GLY A 187 -3.21 18.00 -28.10
CA GLY A 187 -4.37 17.53 -28.90
C GLY A 187 -4.10 16.25 -29.71
N VAL A 188 -3.48 15.22 -29.06
CA VAL A 188 -3.05 13.98 -29.75
C VAL A 188 -4.23 13.18 -30.24
N LEU A 189 -5.21 12.91 -29.35
CA LEU A 189 -6.40 12.11 -29.70
C LEU A 189 -7.25 12.81 -30.76
N GLN A 190 -7.47 14.11 -30.58
CA GLN A 190 -8.25 14.93 -31.52
C GLN A 190 -7.54 15.03 -32.87
N GLY A 191 -6.20 15.20 -32.86
CA GLY A 191 -5.37 15.26 -34.07
C GLY A 191 -5.36 13.93 -34.81
N ASN A 192 -5.19 12.80 -34.11
CA ASN A 192 -5.25 11.48 -34.72
C ASN A 192 -6.63 11.22 -35.37
N LYS A 193 -7.70 11.48 -34.61
CA LYS A 193 -9.06 11.35 -35.13
C LYS A 193 -9.31 12.22 -36.35
N HIS A 194 -8.81 13.48 -36.36
CA HIS A 194 -8.93 14.35 -37.54
C HIS A 194 -8.22 13.80 -38.76
N VAL A 195 -7.03 13.22 -38.60
CA VAL A 195 -6.32 12.57 -39.68
C VAL A 195 -7.12 11.39 -40.24
N GLU A 196 -7.62 10.52 -39.38
CA GLU A 196 -8.36 9.31 -39.78
C GLU A 196 -9.73 9.63 -40.37
N ASP A 197 -10.51 10.54 -39.76
CA ASP A 197 -11.92 10.77 -40.11
C ASP A 197 -12.10 11.85 -41.19
N ALA A 198 -11.18 12.81 -41.31
CA ALA A 198 -11.32 13.95 -42.20
C ALA A 198 -10.26 13.96 -43.32
N ILE A 199 -8.96 13.86 -42.97
CA ILE A 199 -7.93 14.02 -43.96
C ILE A 199 -7.84 12.80 -44.88
N MET A 200 -7.76 11.59 -44.32
CA MET A 200 -7.62 10.36 -45.15
C MET A 200 -8.79 10.13 -46.10
N PRO A 201 -10.05 10.29 -45.70
CA PRO A 201 -11.21 10.13 -46.58
C PRO A 201 -11.30 11.21 -47.68
N GLU A 202 -10.96 12.49 -47.36
CA GLU A 202 -11.03 13.59 -48.32
C GLU A 202 -9.92 13.55 -49.35
N GLU A 203 -8.70 13.23 -48.93
CA GLU A 203 -7.51 13.22 -49.82
C GLU A 203 -7.23 11.84 -50.42
N GLY A 204 -7.95 10.83 -50.01
CA GLY A 204 -7.74 9.43 -50.46
C GLY A 204 -6.41 8.89 -49.96
N MET A 205 -5.75 8.07 -50.79
CA MET A 205 -4.47 7.44 -50.46
C MET A 205 -3.25 8.18 -51.08
N ASP A 206 -3.42 9.45 -51.51
CA ASP A 206 -2.34 10.28 -52.02
C ASP A 206 -1.49 10.84 -50.87
N HIS A 207 -0.30 10.33 -50.71
CA HIS A 207 0.60 10.70 -49.62
C HIS A 207 1.03 12.16 -49.61
N GLU A 208 1.25 12.77 -50.78
CA GLU A 208 1.69 14.17 -50.87
C GLU A 208 0.56 15.12 -50.44
N ARG A 209 -0.66 14.81 -50.85
CA ARG A 209 -1.85 15.59 -50.47
C ARG A 209 -2.15 15.44 -49.00
N ILE A 210 -2.11 14.20 -48.44
CA ILE A 210 -2.28 13.95 -47.00
C ILE A 210 -1.21 14.72 -46.21
N ALA A 211 0.06 14.63 -46.56
CA ALA A 211 1.13 15.35 -45.85
C ALA A 211 0.93 16.89 -45.90
N SER A 212 0.54 17.42 -47.04
CA SER A 212 0.24 18.85 -47.21
C SER A 212 -0.93 19.29 -46.33
N ARG A 213 -1.99 18.47 -46.25
CA ARG A 213 -3.16 18.75 -45.42
C ARG A 213 -2.84 18.69 -43.94
N ILE A 214 -2.05 17.70 -43.48
CA ILE A 214 -1.58 17.59 -42.10
C ILE A 214 -0.81 18.85 -41.67
N GLU A 215 0.14 19.30 -42.52
CA GLU A 215 0.91 20.52 -42.25
C GLU A 215 0.05 21.79 -42.15
N LYS A 216 -0.99 21.88 -42.97
CA LYS A 216 -1.96 22.98 -42.91
C LYS A 216 -2.76 23.00 -41.64
N ASP A 217 -3.26 21.83 -41.23
CA ASP A 217 -4.24 21.67 -40.13
C ASP A 217 -3.58 21.52 -38.76
N LYS A 218 -2.29 21.16 -38.64
CA LYS A 218 -1.59 20.86 -37.39
C LYS A 218 -1.73 21.92 -36.30
N LYS A 219 -1.89 23.20 -36.66
CA LYS A 219 -2.06 24.30 -35.71
C LYS A 219 -3.36 24.21 -34.90
N MET A 220 -4.37 23.49 -35.41
CA MET A 220 -5.65 23.27 -34.70
C MET A 220 -5.48 22.43 -33.45
N PHE A 221 -4.43 21.63 -33.39
CA PHE A 221 -4.12 20.67 -32.32
C PHE A 221 -2.90 21.06 -31.49
N ALA A 222 -2.44 22.33 -31.63
CA ALA A 222 -1.32 22.84 -30.85
C ALA A 222 -1.67 22.84 -29.35
N GLY A 223 -0.80 22.21 -28.54
CA GLY A 223 -0.99 22.11 -27.10
C GLY A 223 0.04 22.90 -26.31
N GLN A 224 0.24 22.50 -25.09
CA GLN A 224 1.18 23.10 -24.12
C GLN A 224 2.15 22.03 -23.60
N GLU A 225 3.29 22.50 -23.07
CA GLU A 225 4.22 21.65 -22.34
C GLU A 225 3.79 21.54 -20.87
N ILE A 226 4.09 20.41 -20.24
CA ILE A 226 3.81 20.18 -18.81
C ILE A 226 4.95 20.66 -17.91
N CYS A 227 6.16 20.81 -18.45
CA CYS A 227 7.31 21.33 -17.73
C CYS A 227 7.02 22.73 -17.16
N GLY A 228 7.36 22.94 -15.88
CA GLY A 228 7.08 24.19 -15.16
C GLY A 228 5.61 24.39 -14.74
N LYS A 229 4.67 23.52 -15.16
CA LYS A 229 3.27 23.53 -14.70
C LYS A 229 3.17 22.92 -13.31
N THR A 230 2.10 23.26 -12.58
CA THR A 230 1.85 22.73 -11.25
C THR A 230 0.83 21.61 -11.29
N LEU A 231 1.22 20.43 -10.74
CA LEU A 231 0.35 19.30 -10.51
C LEU A 231 -0.10 19.29 -9.04
N GLY A 232 -1.40 19.40 -8.81
CA GLY A 232 -2.04 19.12 -7.53
C GLY A 232 -2.29 17.61 -7.39
N VAL A 233 -1.73 17.00 -6.36
CA VAL A 233 -1.91 15.56 -6.08
C VAL A 233 -2.75 15.41 -4.82
N ILE A 234 -3.97 14.90 -4.95
CA ILE A 234 -4.89 14.67 -3.83
C ILE A 234 -4.89 13.18 -3.50
N GLY A 235 -4.36 12.84 -2.33
CA GLY A 235 -4.01 11.49 -1.91
C GLY A 235 -2.55 11.14 -2.23
N LEU A 236 -1.74 11.01 -1.18
CA LEU A 236 -0.30 10.75 -1.27
C LEU A 236 0.05 9.30 -0.84
N GLY A 237 -0.88 8.38 -1.04
CA GLY A 237 -0.67 6.95 -0.84
C GLY A 237 0.26 6.33 -1.88
N GLN A 238 0.21 5.01 -2.04
CA GLN A 238 1.08 4.24 -2.93
C GLN A 238 1.10 4.70 -4.38
N ILE A 239 -0.03 5.17 -4.91
CA ILE A 239 -0.14 5.70 -6.28
C ILE A 239 0.35 7.15 -6.31
N GLY A 240 -0.23 8.01 -5.44
CA GLY A 240 0.07 9.43 -5.45
C GLY A 240 1.55 9.74 -5.25
N ALA A 241 2.24 9.02 -4.36
CA ALA A 241 3.68 9.19 -4.15
C ALA A 241 4.50 8.89 -5.42
N ARG A 242 4.16 7.82 -6.15
CA ARG A 242 4.81 7.50 -7.44
C ARG A 242 4.50 8.52 -8.53
N VAL A 243 3.29 9.08 -8.53
CA VAL A 243 2.90 10.17 -9.46
C VAL A 243 3.68 11.43 -9.16
N VAL A 244 3.86 11.78 -7.88
CA VAL A 244 4.71 12.92 -7.45
C VAL A 244 6.12 12.78 -8.01
N GLU A 245 6.75 11.63 -7.81
CA GLU A 245 8.11 11.36 -8.32
C GLU A 245 8.19 11.52 -9.84
N ALA A 246 7.25 10.89 -10.57
CA ALA A 246 7.21 10.96 -12.04
C ALA A 246 6.98 12.38 -12.54
N ALA A 247 6.08 13.15 -11.93
CA ALA A 247 5.80 14.54 -12.30
C ALA A 247 7.01 15.45 -12.07
N LEU A 248 7.71 15.29 -10.95
CA LEU A 248 8.95 16.01 -10.68
C LEU A 248 10.06 15.68 -11.69
N ALA A 249 10.18 14.40 -12.08
CA ALA A 249 11.12 13.97 -13.10
C ALA A 249 10.82 14.57 -14.48
N LEU A 250 9.55 14.86 -14.78
CA LEU A 250 9.09 15.55 -15.99
C LEU A 250 9.17 17.08 -15.89
N GLY A 251 9.77 17.62 -14.83
CA GLY A 251 9.97 19.07 -14.64
C GLY A 251 8.73 19.83 -14.19
N MET A 252 7.72 19.15 -13.65
CA MET A 252 6.54 19.81 -13.07
C MET A 252 6.84 20.30 -11.65
N ASN A 253 6.10 21.32 -11.19
CA ASN A 253 5.97 21.64 -9.78
C ASN A 253 4.86 20.76 -9.18
N VAL A 254 5.01 20.33 -7.92
CA VAL A 254 4.02 19.48 -7.26
C VAL A 254 3.54 20.10 -5.96
N VAL A 255 2.22 20.13 -5.79
CA VAL A 255 1.54 20.44 -4.52
C VAL A 255 0.72 19.24 -4.13
N GLY A 256 0.99 18.67 -2.95
CA GLY A 256 0.33 17.46 -2.47
C GLY A 256 -0.54 17.71 -1.25
N PHE A 257 -1.67 17.02 -1.19
CA PHE A 257 -2.60 17.02 -0.05
C PHE A 257 -2.97 15.60 0.33
N ASP A 258 -2.81 15.25 1.60
CA ASP A 258 -3.30 14.01 2.21
C ASP A 258 -3.48 14.22 3.72
N PRO A 259 -4.72 14.20 4.24
CA PRO A 259 -4.98 14.38 5.67
C PRO A 259 -4.67 13.15 6.51
N ALA A 260 -4.52 11.97 5.87
CA ALA A 260 -4.29 10.68 6.53
C ALA A 260 -2.98 10.01 6.07
N LEU A 261 -1.96 10.83 5.76
CA LEU A 261 -0.68 10.36 5.26
C LEU A 261 -0.01 9.39 6.24
N SER A 262 0.20 8.15 5.82
CA SER A 262 0.93 7.15 6.61
C SER A 262 2.44 7.46 6.64
N ILE A 263 3.12 6.96 7.68
CA ILE A 263 4.59 7.09 7.80
C ILE A 263 5.28 6.46 6.59
N ASP A 264 4.85 5.26 6.18
CA ASP A 264 5.43 4.55 5.03
C ASP A 264 5.28 5.36 3.73
N SER A 265 4.10 5.97 3.51
CA SER A 265 3.89 6.84 2.35
C SER A 265 4.70 8.12 2.44
N ALA A 266 4.82 8.71 3.64
CA ALA A 266 5.63 9.91 3.84
C ALA A 266 7.12 9.68 3.54
N MET A 267 7.65 8.49 3.85
CA MET A 267 9.04 8.10 3.53
C MET A 267 9.29 7.93 2.03
N MET A 268 8.25 7.71 1.23
CA MET A 268 8.37 7.62 -0.24
C MET A 268 8.35 8.99 -0.93
N LEU A 269 7.98 10.05 -0.22
CA LEU A 269 7.83 11.38 -0.81
C LEU A 269 9.16 12.16 -0.81
N PRO A 270 9.52 12.83 -1.93
CA PRO A 270 10.67 13.72 -1.99
C PRO A 270 10.34 15.08 -1.35
N GLY A 271 10.34 15.14 -0.02
CA GLY A 271 9.86 16.26 0.76
C GLY A 271 10.58 17.60 0.51
N ASP A 272 11.78 17.58 -0.03
CA ASP A 272 12.58 18.75 -0.42
C ASP A 272 12.22 19.33 -1.81
N ARG A 273 11.50 18.56 -2.63
CA ARG A 273 11.19 18.91 -4.03
C ARG A 273 9.71 19.10 -4.34
N MET A 274 8.84 18.91 -3.34
CA MET A 274 7.41 19.15 -3.47
C MET A 274 6.89 20.04 -2.34
N LYS A 275 5.80 20.77 -2.58
CA LYS A 275 5.08 21.47 -1.53
C LYS A 275 3.97 20.59 -1.00
N ARG A 276 3.94 20.37 0.33
CA ARG A 276 2.78 19.77 0.99
C ARG A 276 1.89 20.88 1.55
N THR A 277 0.58 20.75 1.38
CA THR A 277 -0.41 21.66 1.98
C THR A 277 -1.43 20.88 2.82
N GLU A 278 -2.00 21.55 3.81
CA GLU A 278 -3.12 21.06 4.62
C GLU A 278 -4.46 21.70 4.18
N ASP A 279 -4.41 22.63 3.22
CA ASP A 279 -5.56 23.34 2.69
C ASP A 279 -5.79 22.99 1.21
N LEU A 280 -6.91 22.30 0.92
CA LEU A 280 -7.33 22.01 -0.45
C LEU A 280 -7.55 23.25 -1.30
N LYS A 281 -7.96 24.37 -0.70
CA LYS A 281 -8.18 25.62 -1.45
C LYS A 281 -6.87 26.15 -2.03
N GLU A 282 -5.79 26.03 -1.28
CA GLU A 282 -4.45 26.39 -1.76
C GLU A 282 -4.03 25.49 -2.94
N LEU A 283 -4.28 24.17 -2.83
CA LEU A 283 -3.98 23.23 -3.91
C LEU A 283 -4.78 23.56 -5.17
N PHE A 284 -6.08 23.81 -5.05
CA PHE A 284 -6.95 24.15 -6.19
C PHE A 284 -6.47 25.42 -6.90
N ALA A 285 -6.18 26.47 -6.15
CA ALA A 285 -5.73 27.75 -6.70
C ALA A 285 -4.36 27.68 -7.40
N ALA A 286 -3.45 26.82 -6.90
CA ALA A 286 -2.10 26.68 -7.43
C ALA A 286 -2.03 25.81 -8.70
N SER A 287 -2.95 24.88 -8.88
CA SER A 287 -2.82 23.76 -9.81
C SER A 287 -3.19 24.12 -11.25
N ASP A 288 -2.37 23.66 -12.20
CA ASP A 288 -2.71 23.61 -13.63
C ASP A 288 -3.34 22.25 -13.99
N PHE A 289 -2.99 21.20 -13.22
CA PHE A 289 -3.53 19.86 -13.28
C PHE A 289 -3.85 19.40 -11.87
N ILE A 290 -4.92 18.61 -11.71
CA ILE A 290 -5.30 17.98 -10.47
C ILE A 290 -5.46 16.48 -10.74
N THR A 291 -4.82 15.63 -9.93
CA THR A 291 -4.96 14.18 -10.01
C THR A 291 -5.43 13.61 -8.69
N LEU A 292 -6.38 12.66 -8.77
CA LEU A 292 -7.11 12.11 -7.63
C LEU A 292 -6.65 10.69 -7.35
N HIS A 293 -6.19 10.43 -6.11
CA HIS A 293 -5.70 9.13 -5.65
C HIS A 293 -6.26 8.78 -4.26
N LEU A 294 -7.58 9.00 -4.11
CA LEU A 294 -8.32 8.82 -2.86
C LEU A 294 -9.26 7.62 -2.93
N PRO A 295 -9.56 6.95 -1.80
CA PRO A 295 -10.71 6.06 -1.72
C PRO A 295 -12.01 6.88 -1.78
N TYR A 296 -13.09 6.24 -2.26
CA TYR A 296 -14.42 6.81 -2.11
C TYR A 296 -14.91 6.59 -0.67
N ILE A 297 -15.23 7.69 0.00
CA ILE A 297 -15.81 7.72 1.35
C ILE A 297 -17.05 8.62 1.27
N PRO A 298 -18.29 8.11 1.46
CA PRO A 298 -19.53 8.83 1.18
C PRO A 298 -19.60 10.26 1.73
N ASP A 299 -19.24 10.43 3.00
CA ASP A 299 -19.38 11.73 3.69
C ASP A 299 -18.11 12.63 3.61
N VAL A 300 -17.05 12.16 2.95
CA VAL A 300 -15.75 12.86 2.95
C VAL A 300 -15.24 13.15 1.56
N THR A 301 -15.26 12.16 0.65
CA THR A 301 -14.68 12.30 -0.70
C THR A 301 -15.72 12.30 -1.81
N HIS A 302 -17.00 12.08 -1.48
CA HIS A 302 -18.10 12.22 -2.44
C HIS A 302 -18.19 13.66 -2.94
N HIS A 303 -18.16 13.83 -4.26
CA HIS A 303 -18.22 15.15 -4.91
C HIS A 303 -17.18 16.15 -4.34
N LEU A 304 -15.97 15.66 -4.05
CA LEU A 304 -14.86 16.51 -3.59
C LEU A 304 -14.52 17.60 -4.62
N ILE A 305 -14.60 17.25 -5.92
CA ILE A 305 -14.49 18.20 -7.02
C ILE A 305 -15.92 18.61 -7.42
N ASN A 306 -16.43 19.64 -6.77
CA ASN A 306 -17.77 20.21 -6.97
C ASN A 306 -17.69 21.67 -7.48
N ALA A 307 -18.82 22.37 -7.54
CA ALA A 307 -18.88 23.75 -8.01
C ALA A 307 -18.01 24.72 -7.19
N GLU A 308 -17.93 24.53 -5.85
CA GLU A 308 -17.08 25.36 -4.99
C GLU A 308 -15.60 25.12 -5.33
N ALA A 309 -15.16 23.86 -5.39
CA ALA A 309 -13.80 23.49 -5.77
C ALA A 309 -13.41 24.05 -7.14
N LEU A 310 -14.29 23.90 -8.13
CA LEU A 310 -14.09 24.42 -9.49
C LEU A 310 -13.98 25.95 -9.51
N SER A 311 -14.68 26.65 -8.62
CA SER A 311 -14.60 28.13 -8.52
C SER A 311 -13.25 28.62 -7.99
N LEU A 312 -12.53 27.79 -7.25
CA LEU A 312 -11.20 28.08 -6.71
C LEU A 312 -10.07 27.71 -7.68
N CYS A 313 -10.36 26.88 -8.68
CA CYS A 313 -9.39 26.43 -9.66
C CYS A 313 -9.08 27.49 -10.71
N LYS A 314 -7.92 27.33 -11.37
CA LYS A 314 -7.62 28.09 -12.59
C LYS A 314 -8.64 27.74 -13.68
N PRO A 315 -9.05 28.69 -14.56
CA PRO A 315 -10.05 28.46 -15.59
C PRO A 315 -9.72 27.31 -16.57
N ASN A 316 -8.44 27.02 -16.77
CA ASN A 316 -7.95 25.96 -17.67
C ASN A 316 -7.43 24.73 -16.91
N VAL A 317 -7.79 24.57 -15.65
CA VAL A 317 -7.38 23.40 -14.85
C VAL A 317 -7.85 22.12 -15.52
N LYS A 318 -6.97 21.13 -15.55
CA LYS A 318 -7.24 19.78 -16.06
C LYS A 318 -7.37 18.80 -14.91
N ILE A 319 -8.40 17.96 -14.96
CA ILE A 319 -8.71 17.02 -13.88
C ILE A 319 -8.48 15.59 -14.37
N LEU A 320 -7.74 14.81 -13.59
CA LEU A 320 -7.44 13.41 -13.86
C LEU A 320 -7.99 12.56 -12.72
N ASN A 321 -8.90 11.63 -13.05
CA ASN A 321 -9.55 10.77 -12.05
C ASN A 321 -9.38 9.29 -12.40
N PHE A 322 -8.45 8.65 -11.73
CA PHE A 322 -8.18 7.22 -11.78
C PHE A 322 -8.49 6.52 -10.45
N SER A 323 -9.29 7.17 -9.62
CA SER A 323 -9.72 6.67 -8.32
C SER A 323 -11.12 6.08 -8.34
N ARG A 324 -12.14 6.94 -8.27
CA ARG A 324 -13.57 6.58 -8.31
C ARG A 324 -14.38 7.70 -8.94
N GLY A 325 -15.38 7.36 -9.75
CA GLY A 325 -16.23 8.33 -10.47
C GLY A 325 -16.90 9.32 -9.53
N GLU A 326 -17.43 8.83 -8.42
CA GLU A 326 -18.21 9.57 -7.43
C GLU A 326 -17.45 10.71 -6.71
N ILE A 327 -16.14 10.80 -6.91
CA ILE A 327 -15.31 11.87 -6.31
C ILE A 327 -15.49 13.19 -7.06
N VAL A 328 -15.89 13.14 -8.34
CA VAL A 328 -16.14 14.32 -9.18
C VAL A 328 -17.63 14.49 -9.38
N ASP A 329 -18.14 15.70 -9.12
CA ASP A 329 -19.50 16.10 -9.46
C ASP A 329 -19.57 16.46 -10.96
N GLY A 330 -19.95 15.49 -11.77
CA GLY A 330 -20.02 15.64 -13.23
C GLY A 330 -21.02 16.71 -13.67
N GLU A 331 -22.13 16.92 -12.96
CA GLU A 331 -23.10 17.96 -13.26
C GLU A 331 -22.50 19.36 -13.06
N SER A 332 -21.80 19.58 -11.96
CA SER A 332 -21.09 20.83 -11.69
C SER A 332 -19.98 21.11 -12.72
N LEU A 333 -19.23 20.07 -13.09
CA LEU A 333 -18.19 20.18 -14.11
C LEU A 333 -18.78 20.52 -15.48
N ARG A 334 -19.89 19.88 -15.87
CA ARG A 334 -20.61 20.17 -17.10
C ARG A 334 -21.08 21.62 -17.14
N ARG A 335 -21.70 22.12 -16.06
CA ARG A 335 -22.14 23.53 -15.97
C ARG A 335 -20.95 24.49 -16.07
N ALA A 336 -19.80 24.15 -15.46
CA ALA A 336 -18.60 25.00 -15.55
C ALA A 336 -18.07 25.08 -17.00
N TRP A 337 -18.17 24.02 -17.79
CA TRP A 337 -17.83 24.05 -19.21
C TRP A 337 -18.82 24.86 -20.03
N ASP A 338 -20.13 24.64 -19.83
CA ASP A 338 -21.20 25.28 -20.58
C ASP A 338 -21.24 26.83 -20.32
N SER A 339 -20.87 27.24 -19.10
CA SER A 339 -20.76 28.65 -18.72
C SER A 339 -19.46 29.32 -19.15
N GLY A 340 -18.47 28.55 -19.57
CA GLY A 340 -17.11 29.08 -19.86
C GLY A 340 -16.25 29.31 -18.60
N GLN A 341 -16.73 28.98 -17.40
CA GLN A 341 -15.96 29.07 -16.15
C GLN A 341 -14.73 28.16 -16.17
N SER A 342 -14.86 26.97 -16.75
CA SER A 342 -13.75 26.04 -16.97
C SER A 342 -13.57 25.75 -18.45
N THR A 343 -12.31 25.69 -18.87
CA THR A 343 -11.91 25.32 -20.24
C THR A 343 -11.02 24.08 -20.32
N GLY A 344 -10.60 23.57 -19.18
CA GLY A 344 -9.73 22.38 -19.08
C GLY A 344 -10.48 21.07 -19.34
N GLU A 345 -9.71 20.05 -19.70
CA GLU A 345 -10.20 18.69 -19.94
C GLU A 345 -10.39 17.93 -18.63
N TYR A 346 -11.30 16.97 -18.65
CA TYR A 346 -11.48 15.92 -17.65
C TYR A 346 -11.11 14.57 -18.26
N ILE A 347 -10.14 13.90 -17.68
CA ILE A 347 -9.76 12.54 -18.10
C ILE A 347 -10.07 11.59 -16.94
N SER A 348 -10.83 10.53 -17.23
CA SER A 348 -11.22 9.56 -16.22
C SER A 348 -11.29 8.13 -16.75
N ASP A 349 -11.14 7.17 -15.84
CA ASP A 349 -11.38 5.74 -16.08
C ASP A 349 -12.87 5.36 -15.87
N PHE A 350 -13.73 6.35 -15.68
CA PHE A 350 -15.13 6.13 -15.34
C PHE A 350 -16.06 6.93 -16.25
N SER A 351 -17.15 6.30 -16.67
CA SER A 351 -18.21 7.03 -17.37
C SER A 351 -18.95 7.94 -16.40
N ASP A 352 -19.38 9.09 -16.90
CA ASP A 352 -20.15 10.06 -16.15
C ASP A 352 -21.35 10.52 -16.99
N PRO A 353 -22.60 10.44 -16.48
CA PRO A 353 -23.79 10.71 -17.28
C PRO A 353 -23.90 12.16 -17.78
N PHE A 354 -23.26 13.12 -17.10
CA PHE A 354 -23.30 14.54 -17.48
C PHE A 354 -22.14 14.93 -18.41
N CYS A 355 -21.00 14.25 -18.29
CA CYS A 355 -19.79 14.56 -19.04
C CYS A 355 -19.61 13.73 -20.30
N ASN A 356 -20.21 12.53 -20.39
CA ASN A 356 -20.04 11.64 -21.54
C ASN A 356 -20.44 12.31 -22.85
N GLY A 357 -19.61 12.14 -23.88
CA GLY A 357 -19.79 12.76 -25.19
C GLY A 357 -19.42 14.24 -25.27
N HIS A 358 -19.06 14.88 -24.18
CA HIS A 358 -18.56 16.25 -24.22
C HIS A 358 -17.10 16.28 -24.75
N PRO A 359 -16.73 17.23 -25.65
CA PRO A 359 -15.39 17.27 -26.26
C PRO A 359 -14.24 17.40 -25.29
N LYS A 360 -14.48 17.91 -24.08
CA LYS A 360 -13.49 18.06 -23.00
C LYS A 360 -13.42 16.86 -22.04
N HIS A 361 -14.26 15.85 -22.24
CA HIS A 361 -14.21 14.61 -21.45
C HIS A 361 -13.54 13.51 -22.27
N ILE A 362 -12.42 13.02 -21.77
CA ILE A 362 -11.75 11.83 -22.28
C ILE A 362 -12.00 10.71 -21.30
N VAL A 363 -12.91 9.80 -21.67
CA VAL A 363 -13.22 8.62 -20.86
C VAL A 363 -12.43 7.43 -21.35
N LEU A 364 -11.75 6.75 -20.42
CA LEU A 364 -10.99 5.53 -20.67
C LEU A 364 -11.77 4.31 -20.11
N PRO A 365 -11.60 3.11 -20.68
CA PRO A 365 -12.40 1.95 -20.29
C PRO A 365 -11.79 1.21 -19.07
N HIS A 366 -11.56 1.92 -17.96
CA HIS A 366 -11.06 1.42 -16.67
C HIS A 366 -9.70 0.69 -16.80
N LEU A 367 -8.73 1.38 -17.43
CA LEU A 367 -7.41 0.83 -17.76
C LEU A 367 -6.37 0.94 -16.64
N GLY A 368 -6.68 1.64 -15.55
CA GLY A 368 -5.70 1.97 -14.50
C GLY A 368 -4.87 0.79 -13.98
N ALA A 369 -5.48 -0.38 -13.85
CA ALA A 369 -4.80 -1.59 -13.38
C ALA A 369 -4.66 -2.69 -14.46
N SER A 370 -4.94 -2.37 -15.72
CA SER A 370 -5.04 -3.35 -16.81
C SER A 370 -3.70 -3.54 -17.51
N THR A 371 -2.68 -4.01 -16.79
CA THR A 371 -1.40 -4.45 -17.33
C THR A 371 -1.05 -5.83 -16.80
N ALA A 372 -0.28 -6.60 -17.57
CA ALA A 372 0.17 -7.93 -17.16
C ALA A 372 0.92 -7.88 -15.83
N GLU A 373 1.81 -6.90 -15.66
CA GLU A 373 2.60 -6.72 -14.43
C GLU A 373 1.73 -6.37 -13.22
N ALA A 374 0.68 -5.57 -13.39
CA ALA A 374 -0.24 -5.26 -12.30
C ALA A 374 -1.03 -6.49 -11.86
N GLU A 375 -1.43 -7.36 -12.80
CA GLU A 375 -2.09 -8.62 -12.51
C GLU A 375 -1.16 -9.60 -11.80
N GLU A 376 0.06 -9.77 -12.29
CA GLU A 376 1.11 -10.59 -11.68
C GLU A 376 1.45 -10.13 -10.25
N ASN A 377 1.68 -8.84 -10.07
CA ASN A 377 1.99 -8.26 -8.77
C ASN A 377 0.82 -8.43 -7.79
N SER A 378 -0.42 -8.23 -8.27
CA SER A 378 -1.61 -8.42 -7.44
C SER A 378 -1.79 -9.88 -7.03
N ALA A 379 -1.60 -10.83 -7.95
CA ALA A 379 -1.70 -12.25 -7.66
C ALA A 379 -0.59 -12.70 -6.70
N SER A 380 0.65 -12.24 -6.91
CA SER A 380 1.80 -12.56 -6.05
C SER A 380 1.63 -12.00 -4.63
N MET A 381 1.14 -10.77 -4.50
CA MET A 381 0.88 -10.16 -3.20
C MET A 381 -0.30 -10.86 -2.48
N ALA A 382 -1.33 -11.25 -3.23
CA ALA A 382 -2.48 -11.97 -2.69
C ALA A 382 -2.07 -13.34 -2.14
N ALA A 383 -1.27 -14.10 -2.90
CA ALA A 383 -0.74 -15.38 -2.46
C ALA A 383 0.07 -15.25 -1.17
N GLY A 384 1.03 -14.30 -1.11
CA GLY A 384 1.80 -14.06 0.11
C GLY A 384 0.92 -13.66 1.30
N THR A 385 -0.06 -12.79 1.09
CA THR A 385 -0.97 -12.33 2.16
C THR A 385 -1.80 -13.49 2.73
N ILE A 386 -2.34 -14.37 1.88
CA ILE A 386 -3.16 -15.48 2.36
C ILE A 386 -2.33 -16.58 3.01
N MET A 387 -1.10 -16.83 2.52
CA MET A 387 -0.16 -17.75 3.16
C MET A 387 0.21 -17.25 4.57
N ASP A 388 0.63 -15.99 4.71
CA ASP A 388 0.94 -15.38 6.01
C ASP A 388 -0.23 -15.54 6.99
N PHE A 389 -1.45 -15.28 6.52
CA PHE A 389 -2.63 -15.44 7.36
C PHE A 389 -2.85 -16.90 7.75
N LEU A 390 -2.83 -17.83 6.82
CA LEU A 390 -3.10 -19.25 7.10
C LEU A 390 -2.04 -19.85 8.05
N GLU A 391 -0.77 -19.53 7.84
CA GLU A 391 0.35 -20.13 8.55
C GLU A 391 0.66 -19.48 9.90
N THR A 392 0.52 -18.16 9.98
CA THR A 392 0.99 -17.40 11.15
C THR A 392 -0.13 -16.68 11.92
N GLY A 393 -1.33 -16.58 11.36
CA GLY A 393 -2.40 -15.75 11.91
C GLY A 393 -2.23 -14.26 11.65
N THR A 394 -1.27 -13.86 10.82
CA THR A 394 -1.03 -12.44 10.48
C THR A 394 -2.21 -11.86 9.71
N ILE A 395 -2.73 -10.73 10.16
CA ILE A 395 -3.70 -9.93 9.42
C ILE A 395 -3.03 -8.66 8.94
N LYS A 396 -2.70 -8.61 7.65
CA LYS A 396 -2.19 -7.45 6.94
C LYS A 396 -3.03 -7.23 5.67
N ASN A 397 -3.32 -5.97 5.34
CA ASN A 397 -4.16 -5.62 4.18
C ASN A 397 -5.62 -6.15 4.23
N SER A 398 -6.16 -6.40 5.42
CA SER A 398 -7.58 -6.71 5.57
C SER A 398 -8.44 -5.45 5.53
N VAL A 399 -9.57 -5.51 4.82
CA VAL A 399 -10.52 -4.39 4.74
C VAL A 399 -11.53 -4.38 5.87
N ASN A 400 -11.73 -5.51 6.57
CA ASN A 400 -12.73 -5.66 7.61
C ASN A 400 -12.17 -5.97 9.00
N LEU A 401 -11.06 -6.66 9.13
CA LEU A 401 -10.44 -6.94 10.42
C LEU A 401 -9.24 -6.01 10.68
N PRO A 402 -8.87 -5.79 11.95
CA PRO A 402 -7.74 -4.92 12.30
C PRO A 402 -6.41 -5.53 11.86
N THR A 403 -5.50 -4.69 11.38
CA THR A 403 -4.13 -5.10 11.12
C THR A 403 -3.50 -5.61 12.41
N THR A 404 -3.04 -6.86 12.38
CA THR A 404 -2.44 -7.55 13.54
C THR A 404 -1.31 -8.42 13.01
N VAL A 405 -0.10 -8.03 13.32
CA VAL A 405 1.13 -8.73 12.92
C VAL A 405 1.79 -9.26 14.19
N PRO A 406 1.50 -10.50 14.59
CA PRO A 406 2.15 -11.09 15.74
C PRO A 406 3.66 -11.26 15.46
N ALA A 407 4.47 -11.20 16.48
CA ALA A 407 5.86 -11.60 16.38
C ALA A 407 5.96 -13.10 16.03
N SER A 408 7.18 -13.60 15.82
CA SER A 408 7.43 -15.03 15.71
C SER A 408 6.75 -15.75 16.87
N ARG A 409 6.14 -16.91 16.60
CA ARG A 409 5.41 -17.64 17.64
C ARG A 409 6.36 -18.03 18.77
N GLU A 410 5.97 -17.64 20.00
CA GLU A 410 6.66 -18.03 21.23
C GLU A 410 5.84 -19.12 21.94
N GLY A 411 6.24 -20.37 21.81
CA GLY A 411 5.51 -21.50 22.34
C GLY A 411 5.06 -22.48 21.27
N VAL A 412 4.29 -23.46 21.71
CA VAL A 412 3.93 -24.62 20.90
C VAL A 412 2.64 -24.38 20.12
N ALA A 413 1.72 -23.60 20.69
CA ALA A 413 0.42 -23.34 20.08
C ALA A 413 0.08 -21.84 20.02
N ARG A 414 -0.61 -21.44 18.98
CA ARG A 414 -1.16 -20.09 18.77
C ARG A 414 -2.67 -20.17 18.61
N LEU A 415 -3.41 -19.51 19.48
CA LEU A 415 -4.84 -19.31 19.35
C LEU A 415 -5.09 -17.96 18.65
N CYS A 416 -5.81 -17.99 17.54
CA CYS A 416 -6.27 -16.82 16.80
C CYS A 416 -7.78 -16.69 16.96
N THR A 417 -8.26 -15.55 17.48
CA THR A 417 -9.68 -15.37 17.82
C THR A 417 -10.20 -14.05 17.24
N VAL A 418 -11.29 -14.11 16.49
CA VAL A 418 -12.10 -12.94 16.10
C VAL A 418 -13.26 -12.83 17.08
N HIS A 419 -13.45 -11.66 17.68
CA HIS A 419 -14.48 -11.46 18.69
C HIS A 419 -15.06 -10.04 18.65
N GLU A 420 -16.18 -9.83 19.31
CA GLU A 420 -16.72 -8.49 19.51
C GLU A 420 -15.78 -7.65 20.38
N ASN A 421 -15.60 -6.39 20.00
CA ASN A 421 -14.80 -5.43 20.77
C ASN A 421 -15.63 -4.86 21.93
N LYS A 422 -15.77 -5.66 23.01
CA LYS A 422 -16.54 -5.31 24.20
C LYS A 422 -15.66 -5.37 25.45
N PRO A 423 -15.98 -4.56 26.49
CA PRO A 423 -15.31 -4.64 27.79
C PRO A 423 -15.40 -6.05 28.39
N GLY A 424 -14.29 -6.55 28.91
CA GLY A 424 -14.22 -7.83 29.60
C GLY A 424 -13.88 -9.03 28.74
N VAL A 425 -14.07 -9.00 27.41
CA VAL A 425 -13.84 -10.17 26.54
C VAL A 425 -12.40 -10.67 26.61
N LEU A 426 -11.40 -9.80 26.54
CA LEU A 426 -9.99 -10.20 26.71
C LEU A 426 -9.73 -10.85 28.07
N GLY A 427 -10.33 -10.32 29.13
CA GLY A 427 -10.23 -10.89 30.46
C GLY A 427 -10.86 -12.29 30.55
N GLN A 428 -11.99 -12.52 29.88
CA GLN A 428 -12.64 -13.82 29.83
C GLN A 428 -11.74 -14.84 29.09
N LEU A 429 -11.22 -14.48 27.91
CA LEU A 429 -10.31 -15.33 27.11
C LEU A 429 -9.08 -15.75 27.93
N THR A 430 -8.38 -14.79 28.54
CA THR A 430 -7.15 -15.08 29.30
C THR A 430 -7.44 -15.81 30.60
N THR A 431 -8.53 -15.49 31.30
CA THR A 431 -8.95 -16.19 32.53
C THR A 431 -9.35 -17.63 32.22
N PHE A 432 -10.08 -17.86 31.13
CA PHE A 432 -10.44 -19.20 30.70
C PHE A 432 -9.19 -20.07 30.46
N LEU A 433 -8.23 -19.58 29.67
CA LEU A 433 -6.99 -20.30 29.39
C LEU A 433 -6.18 -20.54 30.68
N GLY A 434 -6.06 -19.55 31.55
CA GLY A 434 -5.37 -19.68 32.83
C GLY A 434 -6.02 -20.70 33.78
N ASN A 435 -7.37 -20.73 33.83
CA ASN A 435 -8.11 -21.73 34.62
C ASN A 435 -7.96 -23.18 34.10
N LYS A 436 -7.68 -23.32 32.78
CA LYS A 436 -7.34 -24.61 32.16
C LYS A 436 -5.87 -24.98 32.34
N GLY A 437 -5.07 -24.13 32.97
CA GLY A 437 -3.65 -24.36 33.26
C GLY A 437 -2.68 -23.94 32.15
N PHE A 438 -3.16 -23.32 31.06
CA PHE A 438 -2.28 -22.88 29.98
C PHE A 438 -1.51 -21.61 30.35
N ASN A 439 -0.20 -21.65 30.14
CA ASN A 439 0.66 -20.48 30.27
C ASN A 439 0.70 -19.70 28.96
N ILE A 440 0.33 -18.42 29.03
CA ILE A 440 0.36 -17.49 27.89
C ILE A 440 1.76 -16.90 27.79
N THR A 441 2.46 -17.08 26.68
CA THR A 441 3.81 -16.56 26.44
C THR A 441 3.77 -15.23 25.73
N GLN A 442 2.81 -15.01 24.84
CA GLN A 442 2.62 -13.78 24.09
C GLN A 442 1.15 -13.52 23.83
N GLN A 443 0.75 -12.27 23.79
CA GLN A 443 -0.58 -11.84 23.41
C GLN A 443 -0.53 -10.52 22.64
N ILE A 444 -1.28 -10.46 21.53
CA ILE A 444 -1.56 -9.23 20.81
C ILE A 444 -3.05 -9.14 20.51
N SER A 445 -3.64 -7.98 20.71
CA SER A 445 -5.05 -7.72 20.41
C SER A 445 -5.21 -6.35 19.79
N ASN A 446 -5.84 -6.30 18.62
CA ASN A 446 -6.19 -5.07 17.95
C ASN A 446 -7.67 -5.04 17.62
N SER A 447 -8.24 -3.84 17.52
CA SER A 447 -9.66 -3.66 17.19
C SER A 447 -9.87 -2.70 16.02
N ARG A 448 -10.97 -2.93 15.30
CA ARG A 448 -11.46 -2.07 14.25
C ARG A 448 -12.98 -1.92 14.40
N GLY A 449 -13.40 -0.79 14.95
CA GLY A 449 -14.81 -0.58 15.28
C GLY A 449 -15.32 -1.65 16.28
N PRO A 450 -16.43 -2.36 15.93
CA PRO A 450 -17.04 -3.33 16.82
C PRO A 450 -16.33 -4.69 16.87
N ILE A 451 -15.29 -4.92 16.06
CA ILE A 451 -14.60 -6.20 15.94
C ILE A 451 -13.18 -6.09 16.46
N ALA A 452 -12.72 -7.11 17.16
CA ALA A 452 -11.34 -7.29 17.59
C ALA A 452 -10.78 -8.63 17.06
N TYR A 453 -9.48 -8.66 16.89
CA TYR A 453 -8.72 -9.86 16.59
C TYR A 453 -7.60 -10.00 17.61
N THR A 454 -7.60 -11.15 18.27
CA THR A 454 -6.65 -11.45 19.34
C THR A 454 -5.87 -12.71 18.98
N VAL A 455 -4.56 -12.63 19.10
CA VAL A 455 -3.63 -13.75 18.94
C VAL A 455 -2.97 -14.00 20.29
N ILE A 456 -3.00 -15.24 20.75
CA ILE A 456 -2.44 -15.69 22.02
C ILE A 456 -1.52 -16.87 21.75
N ASP A 457 -0.26 -16.76 22.13
CA ASP A 457 0.70 -17.86 22.10
C ASP A 457 0.72 -18.57 23.46
N MET A 458 0.71 -19.90 23.42
CA MET A 458 0.70 -20.75 24.59
C MET A 458 1.91 -21.67 24.60
N GLN A 459 2.40 -21.96 25.79
CA GLN A 459 3.57 -22.81 25.97
C GLN A 459 3.31 -24.27 25.56
N GLU A 460 2.06 -24.73 25.67
CA GLU A 460 1.65 -26.09 25.41
C GLU A 460 0.47 -26.14 24.42
N LEU A 461 0.40 -27.20 23.63
CA LEU A 461 -0.77 -27.48 22.80
C LEU A 461 -1.85 -28.12 23.68
N PRO A 462 -3.12 -27.66 23.58
CA PRO A 462 -4.22 -28.34 24.25
C PRO A 462 -4.29 -29.82 23.84
N PRO A 463 -4.48 -30.77 24.79
CA PRO A 463 -4.63 -32.19 24.47
C PRO A 463 -5.81 -32.48 23.51
N ASP A 464 -6.87 -31.69 23.63
CA ASP A 464 -8.03 -31.70 22.75
C ASP A 464 -8.38 -30.26 22.38
N PRO A 465 -7.82 -29.75 21.26
CA PRO A 465 -8.08 -28.38 20.82
C PRO A 465 -9.53 -28.11 20.42
N GLU A 466 -10.25 -29.13 19.91
CA GLU A 466 -11.65 -29.00 19.50
C GLU A 466 -12.55 -28.83 20.73
N ALA A 467 -12.41 -29.71 21.72
CA ALA A 467 -13.15 -29.58 22.98
C ALA A 467 -12.85 -28.26 23.70
N LEU A 468 -11.60 -27.82 23.69
CA LEU A 468 -11.23 -26.51 24.30
C LEU A 468 -11.88 -25.33 23.57
N GLN A 469 -11.97 -25.39 22.24
CA GLN A 469 -12.67 -24.36 21.45
C GLN A 469 -14.16 -24.32 21.76
N GLU A 470 -14.82 -25.48 21.88
CA GLU A 470 -16.23 -25.58 22.25
C GLU A 470 -16.50 -24.98 23.61
N GLU A 471 -15.70 -25.33 24.60
CA GLU A 471 -15.83 -24.78 25.95
C GLU A 471 -15.56 -23.26 25.98
N LEU A 472 -14.55 -22.79 25.24
CA LEU A 472 -14.22 -21.37 25.15
C LEU A 472 -15.36 -20.58 24.50
N ALA A 473 -15.98 -21.11 23.46
CA ALA A 473 -17.12 -20.47 22.79
C ALA A 473 -18.35 -20.38 23.73
N VAL A 474 -18.59 -21.39 24.54
CA VAL A 474 -19.66 -21.37 25.55
C VAL A 474 -19.35 -20.34 26.65
N SER A 475 -18.10 -20.28 27.11
CA SER A 475 -17.69 -19.35 28.17
C SER A 475 -17.58 -17.89 27.75
N THR A 476 -17.35 -17.65 26.45
CA THR A 476 -17.16 -16.31 25.87
C THR A 476 -18.01 -16.17 24.60
N PRO A 477 -19.32 -15.90 24.75
CA PRO A 477 -20.25 -15.85 23.63
C PRO A 477 -20.00 -14.70 22.63
N GLU A 478 -19.13 -13.77 22.97
CA GLU A 478 -18.66 -12.70 22.08
C GLU A 478 -17.65 -13.17 21.03
N VAL A 479 -17.14 -14.39 21.14
CA VAL A 479 -16.26 -15.00 20.13
C VAL A 479 -17.08 -15.31 18.88
N ILE A 480 -16.57 -14.82 17.72
CA ILE A 480 -17.19 -15.00 16.41
C ILE A 480 -16.55 -16.18 15.67
N SER A 481 -15.22 -16.26 15.70
CA SER A 481 -14.47 -17.36 15.12
C SER A 481 -13.13 -17.52 15.84
N MET A 482 -12.61 -18.75 15.83
CA MET A 482 -11.30 -19.05 16.40
C MET A 482 -10.63 -20.21 15.69
N ARG A 483 -9.29 -20.29 15.81
CA ARG A 483 -8.49 -21.42 15.32
C ARG A 483 -7.20 -21.55 16.10
N PHE A 484 -6.70 -22.76 16.20
CA PHE A 484 -5.34 -23.04 16.67
C PHE A 484 -4.37 -23.23 15.52
N LEU A 485 -3.15 -22.76 15.70
CA LEU A 485 -2.00 -23.02 14.84
C LEU A 485 -0.92 -23.68 15.70
N SER A 486 -0.34 -24.79 15.23
CA SER A 486 0.75 -25.49 15.93
C SER A 486 1.66 -26.16 14.91
N ASP A 487 2.97 -26.19 15.18
CA ASP A 487 3.96 -26.95 14.42
C ASP A 487 4.35 -28.27 15.14
N VAL A 488 3.74 -28.57 16.27
CA VAL A 488 4.01 -29.79 17.00
C VAL A 488 3.35 -30.96 16.29
N PHE A 489 4.21 -31.87 15.89
CA PHE A 489 3.82 -33.21 15.46
C PHE A 489 3.32 -33.95 16.69
N ALA A 490 2.11 -34.46 16.67
CA ALA A 490 1.72 -35.47 17.66
C ALA A 490 2.58 -36.72 17.38
N ASP A 491 3.36 -37.12 18.38
CA ASP A 491 4.13 -38.35 18.31
C ASP A 491 3.24 -39.54 17.91
N ASP A 492 3.78 -40.31 17.01
CA ASP A 492 3.50 -41.61 16.45
C ASP A 492 2.38 -42.49 17.04
N ASN A 493 1.19 -42.03 17.36
CA ASN A 493 0.05 -42.98 17.48
C ASN A 493 -1.31 -42.26 17.39
N GLU A 494 -1.95 -42.44 16.25
CA GLU A 494 -3.38 -42.36 15.95
C GLU A 494 -4.06 -41.00 15.75
N MET A 495 -3.49 -39.86 16.14
CA MET A 495 -4.12 -38.53 15.82
C MET A 495 -3.06 -37.49 15.53
N GLY A 496 -2.82 -37.24 14.30
CA GLY A 496 -2.09 -36.04 13.96
C GLY A 496 -0.93 -36.27 13.02
N GLN A 497 -1.20 -36.01 11.78
CA GLN A 497 -0.13 -35.76 10.81
C GLN A 497 0.49 -34.36 11.08
N PRO A 498 1.77 -34.18 10.79
CA PRO A 498 2.46 -32.87 10.93
C PRO A 498 1.69 -31.76 10.27
N GLY A 499 1.46 -30.65 11.00
CA GLY A 499 0.71 -29.51 10.49
C GLY A 499 -0.81 -29.62 10.66
N THR A 500 -1.30 -30.39 11.61
CA THR A 500 -2.73 -30.43 11.93
C THR A 500 -3.18 -29.08 12.50
N TYR A 501 -3.96 -28.37 11.74
CA TYR A 501 -4.58 -27.11 12.14
C TYR A 501 -6.01 -27.38 12.56
N PHE A 502 -6.34 -27.12 13.82
CA PHE A 502 -7.70 -27.26 14.34
C PHE A 502 -8.45 -25.94 14.18
N TYR A 503 -9.64 -26.01 13.61
CA TYR A 503 -10.50 -24.84 13.45
C TYR A 503 -11.95 -25.17 13.70
N VAL A 504 -12.55 -24.48 14.66
CA VAL A 504 -14.00 -24.44 14.84
C VAL A 504 -14.49 -23.03 14.53
N ARG A 505 -15.45 -22.95 13.63
CA ARG A 505 -16.18 -21.73 13.32
C ARG A 505 -17.54 -21.77 13.99
N TRP A 506 -17.80 -20.81 14.84
CA TRP A 506 -19.11 -20.59 15.38
C TRP A 506 -19.83 -19.56 14.51
N ALA A 507 -20.82 -20.01 13.75
CA ALA A 507 -21.81 -19.11 13.18
C ALA A 507 -22.85 -18.85 14.26
N ARG A 508 -23.06 -17.61 14.67
CA ARG A 508 -24.30 -17.26 15.39
C ARG A 508 -25.48 -17.60 14.49
N ASN A 509 -26.39 -18.48 14.97
CA ASN A 509 -27.70 -18.72 14.37
C ASN A 509 -28.55 -17.45 14.41
#